data_772609b91c84429daf22befe96cf6601
#
_entry.id   772609b91c84429daf22befe96cf6601
#
_cell.length_a   1.000
_cell.length_b   1.000
_cell.length_c   1.000
_cell.angle_alpha   90.00
_cell.angle_beta   90.00
_cell.angle_gamma   90.00
#
_symmetry.space_group_name_H-M   'P 1'
#
loop_
_entity.id
_entity.type
_entity.pdbx_description
1 polymer ?
#
loop_
_entity_poly.entity_id
_entity_poly.type
_entity_poly.pdbx_seq_one_letter_code
_entity_poly.pdbx_strand_id
1 'polypeptide(L)'
;YTTLFRSIKHIHFKDIRQQMAEEVRTEEDSFLKAVKKGVFTVPGDGMIDFKPIWSAIEESGYKGWIVVEAEQDPAKANPFEYAVKARNYIRKVADL
;
A
#
# COMPACT_ATOMS: atom_id res chain seq x y z
N TYR A 1 -16.47 9.87 11.32
CA TYR A 1 -16.03 8.67 10.63
C TYR A 1 -16.80 8.46 9.34
N THR A 2 -18.10 8.17 9.45
CA THR A 2 -18.95 8.00 8.26
C THR A 2 -19.01 9.28 7.42
N THR A 3 -19.08 10.43 8.07
CA THR A 3 -19.10 11.73 7.41
C THR A 3 -17.79 11.96 6.66
N LEU A 4 -16.67 11.59 7.25
CA LEU A 4 -15.36 11.69 6.62
C LEU A 4 -15.31 10.86 5.33
N PHE A 5 -15.79 9.62 5.39
CA PHE A 5 -15.76 8.73 4.24
C PHE A 5 -16.72 9.12 3.11
N ARG A 6 -17.72 9.93 3.40
CA ARG A 6 -18.64 10.42 2.34
C ARG A 6 -17.92 11.24 1.29
N SER A 7 -16.89 11.95 1.66
CA SER A 7 -16.13 12.78 0.72
C SER A 7 -15.04 12.02 -0.01
N ILE A 8 -14.72 10.81 0.43
CA ILE A 8 -13.69 9.98 -0.21
C ILE A 8 -14.28 9.30 -1.44
N LYS A 9 -13.70 9.58 -2.59
CA LYS A 9 -14.19 9.06 -3.87
C LYS A 9 -13.21 8.11 -4.54
N HIS A 10 -11.97 8.05 -4.04
CA HIS A 10 -10.92 7.25 -4.64
C HIS A 10 -9.91 6.85 -3.57
N ILE A 11 -9.47 5.60 -3.59
CA ILE A 11 -8.54 5.06 -2.59
C ILE A 11 -7.38 4.36 -3.29
N HIS A 12 -6.17 4.68 -2.86
CA HIS A 12 -4.97 3.95 -3.22
C HIS A 12 -4.43 3.23 -2.01
N PHE A 13 -4.03 1.98 -2.19
CA PHE A 13 -3.32 1.20 -1.18
C PHE A 13 -1.85 1.13 -1.56
N LYS A 14 -1.00 1.53 -0.64
CA LYS A 14 0.44 1.53 -0.81
C LYS A 14 1.07 1.13 0.52
N ASP A 15 2.11 0.34 0.49
CA ASP A 15 2.77 -0.13 1.69
C ASP A 15 4.21 0.37 1.75
N ILE A 16 4.84 0.19 2.87
CA ILE A 16 6.18 0.67 3.13
C ILE A 16 6.96 -0.39 3.91
N ARG A 17 8.22 -0.59 3.56
CA ARG A 17 9.10 -1.50 4.29
C ARG A 17 9.72 -0.76 5.46
N GLN A 18 9.49 -1.27 6.68
CA GLN A 18 9.90 -0.60 7.90
C GLN A 18 11.41 -0.33 7.95
N GLN A 19 12.21 -1.33 7.67
CA GLN A 19 13.67 -1.20 7.73
C GLN A 19 14.18 -0.13 6.75
N MET A 20 13.66 -0.13 5.54
CA MET A 20 14.05 0.85 4.54
C MET A 20 13.56 2.25 4.88
N ALA A 21 12.38 2.37 5.49
CA ALA A 21 11.85 3.64 5.94
C ALA A 21 12.74 4.27 7.00
N GLU A 22 13.24 3.48 7.94
CA GLU A 22 14.14 3.94 8.98
C GLU A 22 15.48 4.39 8.39
N GLU A 23 16.04 3.61 7.46
CA GLU A 23 17.28 3.95 6.78
C GLU A 23 17.16 5.27 6.01
N VAL A 24 16.10 5.40 5.23
CA VAL A 24 15.85 6.60 4.41
C VAL A 24 15.72 7.84 5.30
N ARG A 25 15.06 7.72 6.43
CA ARG A 25 14.88 8.82 7.37
C ARG A 25 16.20 9.22 8.01
N THR A 26 16.99 8.23 8.43
CA THR A 26 18.28 8.44 9.07
C THR A 26 19.29 9.10 8.13
N GLU A 27 19.28 8.69 6.88
CA GLU A 27 20.19 9.20 5.84
C GLU A 27 19.68 10.44 5.12
N GLU A 28 18.48 10.89 5.46
CA GLU A 28 17.84 12.07 4.83
C GLU A 28 17.78 11.94 3.29
N ASP A 29 17.44 10.76 2.80
CA ASP A 29 17.36 10.49 1.38
C ASP A 29 16.26 11.28 0.69
N SER A 30 16.51 11.66 -0.56
CA SER A 30 15.47 12.24 -1.41
C SER A 30 14.40 11.19 -1.72
N PHE A 31 13.22 11.66 -2.15
CA PHE A 31 12.13 10.76 -2.52
C PHE A 31 12.57 9.74 -3.58
N LEU A 32 13.21 10.20 -4.65
CA LEU A 32 13.66 9.32 -5.72
C LEU A 32 14.67 8.27 -5.23
N LYS A 33 15.60 8.69 -4.37
CA LYS A 33 16.58 7.79 -3.79
C LYS A 33 15.91 6.75 -2.91
N ALA A 34 14.91 7.16 -2.12
CA ALA A 34 14.12 6.26 -1.29
C ALA A 34 13.37 5.23 -2.13
N VAL A 35 12.75 5.66 -3.23
CA VAL A 35 12.08 4.75 -4.17
C VAL A 35 13.06 3.72 -4.72
N LYS A 36 14.24 4.15 -5.15
CA LYS A 36 15.26 3.24 -5.71
C LYS A 36 15.79 2.27 -4.68
N LYS A 37 15.84 2.65 -3.42
CA LYS A 37 16.22 1.76 -2.32
C LYS A 37 15.16 0.72 -2.00
N GLY A 38 13.93 0.93 -2.45
CA GLY A 38 12.83 0.01 -2.21
C GLY A 38 12.05 0.28 -0.93
N VAL A 39 11.90 1.55 -0.54
CA VAL A 39 11.12 1.93 0.64
C VAL A 39 9.65 1.60 0.45
N PHE A 40 9.11 1.80 -0.75
CA PHE A 40 7.71 1.51 -1.04
C PHE A 40 7.53 0.10 -1.59
N THR A 41 6.38 -0.48 -1.27
CA THR A 41 6.02 -1.81 -1.75
C THR A 41 4.50 -1.93 -1.85
N VAL A 42 4.02 -3.10 -2.24
CA VAL A 42 2.59 -3.38 -2.34
C VAL A 42 2.01 -3.81 -1.00
N PRO A 43 0.70 -3.65 -0.79
CA PRO A 43 0.03 -4.19 0.39
C PRO A 43 0.33 -5.68 0.58
N GLY A 44 0.66 -6.05 1.81
CA GLY A 44 1.02 -7.41 2.17
C GLY A 44 2.51 -7.70 2.16
N ASP A 45 3.30 -6.79 1.63
CA ASP A 45 4.76 -6.94 1.55
C ASP A 45 5.51 -5.92 2.42
N GLY A 46 4.78 -5.11 3.17
CA GLY A 46 5.35 -4.09 4.03
C GLY A 46 4.89 -4.20 5.48
N MET A 47 4.98 -3.10 6.20
CA MET A 47 4.69 -3.07 7.63
C MET A 47 3.25 -2.71 8.00
N ILE A 48 2.44 -2.28 7.04
CA ILE A 48 1.08 -1.83 7.31
C ILE A 48 0.14 -3.03 7.40
N ASP A 49 -0.60 -3.12 8.51
CA ASP A 49 -1.68 -4.09 8.63
C ASP A 49 -2.94 -3.48 8.02
N PHE A 50 -3.34 -3.98 6.86
CA PHE A 50 -4.50 -3.45 6.14
C PHE A 50 -5.83 -3.99 6.65
N LYS A 51 -5.83 -4.94 7.56
CA LYS A 51 -7.07 -5.54 8.05
C LYS A 51 -7.99 -4.53 8.73
N PRO A 52 -7.52 -3.72 9.70
CA PRO A 52 -8.37 -2.69 10.30
C PRO A 52 -8.72 -1.59 9.30
N ILE A 53 -7.84 -1.30 8.35
CA ILE A 53 -8.12 -0.31 7.30
C ILE A 53 -9.27 -0.80 6.41
N TRP A 54 -9.23 -2.06 6.00
CA TRP A 54 -10.30 -2.65 5.22
C TRP A 54 -11.63 -2.64 5.99
N SER A 55 -11.62 -3.00 7.27
CA SER A 55 -12.82 -2.95 8.10
C SER A 55 -13.45 -1.56 8.14
N ALA A 56 -12.62 -0.53 8.24
CA ALA A 56 -13.10 0.86 8.24
C ALA A 56 -13.74 1.23 6.90
N ILE A 57 -13.13 0.80 5.79
CA ILE A 57 -13.66 1.06 4.45
C ILE A 57 -15.01 0.36 4.27
N GLU A 58 -15.09 -0.91 4.69
CA GLU A 58 -16.32 -1.70 4.57
C GLU A 58 -17.45 -1.10 5.40
N GLU A 59 -17.18 -0.72 6.65
CA GLU A 59 -18.17 -0.09 7.52
C GLU A 59 -18.67 1.25 6.99
N SER A 60 -17.81 1.98 6.25
CA SER A 60 -18.18 3.28 5.70
C SER A 60 -19.16 3.17 4.54
N GLY A 61 -19.34 1.99 3.96
CA GLY A 61 -20.16 1.80 2.77
C GLY A 61 -19.50 2.31 1.50
N TYR A 62 -18.19 2.53 1.52
CA TYR A 62 -17.46 2.97 0.33
C TYR A 62 -17.69 2.00 -0.83
N LYS A 63 -18.04 2.57 -1.99
CA LYS A 63 -18.27 1.81 -3.22
C LYS A 63 -17.45 2.44 -4.33
N GLY A 64 -16.28 1.89 -4.56
CA GLY A 64 -15.38 2.41 -5.57
C GLY A 64 -14.21 1.46 -5.74
N TRP A 65 -13.25 1.90 -6.49
CA TRP A 65 -12.06 1.13 -6.75
C TRP A 65 -11.06 1.27 -5.60
N ILE A 66 -10.34 0.19 -5.32
CA ILE A 66 -9.12 0.22 -4.53
C ILE A 66 -7.99 0.00 -5.51
N VAL A 67 -7.18 1.00 -5.70
CA VAL A 67 -6.06 0.94 -6.64
C VAL A 67 -4.78 0.63 -5.86
N VAL A 68 -4.08 -0.41 -6.26
CA VAL A 68 -2.77 -0.72 -5.67
C VAL A 68 -1.72 0.16 -6.34
N GLU A 69 -0.95 0.83 -5.51
CA GLU A 69 0.15 1.66 -5.97
C GLU A 69 1.44 1.20 -5.29
N ALA A 70 2.50 1.06 -6.07
CA ALA A 70 3.82 0.75 -5.55
C ALA A 70 4.85 1.37 -6.48
N GLU A 71 5.51 2.39 -6.01
CA GLU A 71 6.60 3.00 -6.78
C GLU A 71 7.87 2.22 -6.49
N GLN A 72 8.21 1.33 -7.41
CA GLN A 72 9.34 0.41 -7.25
C GLN A 72 10.20 0.38 -8.51
N ASP A 73 11.48 0.06 -8.31
CA ASP A 73 12.40 -0.19 -9.41
C ASP A 73 12.07 -1.56 -10.03
N PRO A 74 11.64 -1.62 -11.29
CA PRO A 74 11.27 -2.88 -11.93
C PRO A 74 12.41 -3.89 -12.04
N ALA A 75 13.65 -3.43 -11.95
CA ALA A 75 14.81 -4.32 -11.93
C ALA A 75 14.91 -5.09 -10.60
N LYS A 76 14.32 -4.54 -9.52
CA LYS A 76 14.35 -5.17 -8.19
C LYS A 76 13.03 -5.82 -7.83
N ALA A 77 11.93 -5.34 -8.40
CA ALA A 77 10.60 -5.80 -8.08
C ALA A 77 9.81 -5.99 -9.37
N ASN A 78 9.64 -7.24 -9.80
CA ASN A 78 8.89 -7.54 -11.01
C ASN A 78 7.44 -7.06 -10.87
N PRO A 79 6.98 -6.15 -11.73
CA PRO A 79 5.64 -5.54 -11.57
C PRO A 79 4.50 -6.57 -11.56
N PHE A 80 4.58 -7.58 -12.40
CA PHE A 80 3.53 -8.61 -12.48
C PHE A 80 3.49 -9.44 -11.20
N GLU A 81 4.63 -9.92 -10.74
CA GLU A 81 4.71 -10.72 -9.52
C GLU A 81 4.20 -9.96 -8.30
N TYR A 82 4.55 -8.69 -8.20
CA TYR A 82 4.11 -7.85 -7.10
C TYR A 82 2.62 -7.52 -7.18
N ALA A 83 2.08 -7.33 -8.39
CA ALA A 83 0.64 -7.15 -8.58
C ALA A 83 -0.14 -8.38 -8.11
N VAL A 84 0.34 -9.58 -8.44
CA VAL A 84 -0.27 -10.84 -7.98
C VAL A 84 -0.21 -10.96 -6.46
N LYS A 85 0.95 -10.65 -5.88
CA LYS A 85 1.13 -10.67 -4.42
C LYS A 85 0.15 -9.73 -3.72
N ALA A 86 0.01 -8.51 -4.21
CA ALA A 86 -0.92 -7.54 -3.65
C ALA A 86 -2.37 -8.00 -3.76
N ARG A 87 -2.77 -8.49 -4.92
CA ARG A 87 -4.13 -8.98 -5.15
C ARG A 87 -4.48 -10.12 -4.21
N ASN A 88 -3.58 -11.08 -4.06
CA ASN A 88 -3.81 -12.22 -3.18
C ASN A 88 -3.96 -11.79 -1.72
N TYR A 89 -3.12 -10.87 -1.28
CA TYR A 89 -3.20 -10.34 0.07
C TYR A 89 -4.52 -9.59 0.32
N ILE A 90 -4.91 -8.71 -0.59
CA ILE A 90 -6.14 -7.92 -0.45
C ILE A 90 -7.37 -8.82 -0.45
N ARG A 91 -7.42 -9.82 -1.33
CA ARG A 91 -8.52 -10.79 -1.35
C ARG A 91 -8.64 -11.52 -0.02
N LYS A 92 -7.52 -11.89 0.58
CA LYS A 92 -7.49 -12.56 1.88
C LYS A 92 -8.01 -11.64 2.99
N VAL A 93 -7.54 -10.39 3.02
CA VAL A 93 -7.95 -9.39 4.02
C VAL A 93 -9.43 -9.06 3.89
N ALA A 94 -9.91 -8.94 2.67
CA ALA A 94 -11.31 -8.59 2.36
C ALA A 94 -12.26 -9.80 2.36
N ASP A 95 -11.73 -11.00 2.54
CA ASP A 95 -12.50 -12.25 2.50
C ASP A 95 -13.25 -12.45 1.17
N LEU A 96 -12.52 -12.24 0.09
CA LEU A 96 -13.07 -12.38 -1.27
C LEU A 96 -12.59 -13.64 -2.01
#